data_16cc3568543202345b8a12f6186158ec
#
_entry.id   16cc3568543202345b8a12f6186158ec
#
_cell.length_a   1.000
_cell.length_b   1.000
_cell.length_c   1.000
_cell.angle_alpha   90.00
_cell.angle_beta   90.00
_cell.angle_gamma   90.00
#
_symmetry.space_group_name_H-M   'P 1'
#
loop_
_entity.id
_entity.type
_entity.pdbx_description
1 polymer ?
#
loop_
_entity_poly.entity_id
_entity_poly.type
_entity_poly.pdbx_seq_one_letter_code
_entity_poly.pdbx_strand_id
1 'polypeptide(L)'
;MSFPLLTATAALPAIGAIATAAVPAAKRTAAKWLALLFSLATLALAITVLVRFDPDGDRYQLTESHSWIADFGVRYELGVDGIAVALIALTALLIPFIVLAGWHDADPLETGSRRWRPTQGFFALILAVEAMVIISFEATDVFLFYIFFEAMLIPMYFLIGGFGDRAHKDGEEKAATQRSYAAVKFLLYNLAGGLIMLAAVIGLYVVAGNFSLTEIAQARAGGELEMATSTERWLFLGFFFAFAVKAPLWPLHTWLPNAMQESTAPVAVLITAVVDKVGTFAMLRFCLQLFPEASKWATPVILVLAVISIIYGALLAVGQRDIKRLIAYASISHFGFIVMGIFAMTSQGQSGATLYMVNHGISTAVLMLIAGFLISRRGSRLIADFGGVQKVAPVLAGTFLIGGLATLSLPGLAPFVSEFLVLVGTFTRYPVIGIIATFGIVLAALYTLVLYQRTMTGPVKPEVAAMPDLRVREIAVVAPLVVLLVFLGVYPKPVTDIVNPAVKQTLSDVQQKDPQPEVEAAK
;
A
#
# COMPACT_ATOMS: atom_id res chain seq x y z
N MET A 1 -27.65 -10.99 -19.04
CA MET A 1 -26.84 -10.69 -17.83
C MET A 1 -25.42 -10.42 -18.31
N SER A 2 -24.86 -9.27 -18.00
CA SER A 2 -23.44 -8.99 -18.25
C SER A 2 -22.60 -9.90 -17.35
N PHE A 3 -21.44 -10.35 -17.82
CA PHE A 3 -20.52 -11.16 -17.03
C PHE A 3 -20.10 -10.38 -15.76
N PRO A 4 -20.20 -10.96 -14.55
CA PRO A 4 -19.87 -10.30 -13.28
C PRO A 4 -18.34 -10.16 -13.15
N LEU A 5 -17.80 -9.11 -13.78
CA LEU A 5 -16.35 -8.95 -13.96
C LEU A 5 -15.64 -8.64 -12.64
N LEU A 6 -16.22 -7.79 -11.79
CA LEU A 6 -15.63 -7.42 -10.51
C LEU A 6 -15.64 -8.62 -9.55
N THR A 7 -16.80 -9.29 -9.41
CA THR A 7 -16.85 -10.53 -8.64
C THR A 7 -15.84 -11.58 -9.14
N ALA A 8 -15.68 -11.73 -10.46
CA ALA A 8 -14.72 -12.67 -11.03
C ALA A 8 -13.26 -12.27 -10.69
N THR A 9 -12.94 -10.97 -10.71
CA THR A 9 -11.60 -10.44 -10.41
C THR A 9 -11.21 -10.73 -8.95
N ALA A 10 -12.14 -10.57 -8.02
CA ALA A 10 -11.91 -10.86 -6.60
C ALA A 10 -12.01 -12.36 -6.26
N ALA A 11 -12.94 -13.09 -6.87
CA ALA A 11 -13.14 -14.51 -6.59
C ALA A 11 -12.00 -15.40 -7.11
N LEU A 12 -11.37 -15.02 -8.22
CA LEU A 12 -10.32 -15.82 -8.84
C LEU A 12 -9.12 -16.05 -7.91
N PRO A 13 -8.51 -15.04 -7.27
CA PRO A 13 -7.43 -15.25 -6.31
C PRO A 13 -7.93 -15.97 -5.04
N ALA A 14 -9.20 -15.81 -4.62
CA ALA A 14 -9.77 -16.58 -3.51
C ALA A 14 -9.85 -18.07 -3.84
N ILE A 15 -10.34 -18.42 -5.04
CA ILE A 15 -10.33 -19.80 -5.54
C ILE A 15 -8.90 -20.32 -5.64
N GLY A 16 -7.97 -19.50 -6.15
CA GLY A 16 -6.55 -19.80 -6.21
C GLY A 16 -5.94 -20.10 -4.83
N ALA A 17 -6.31 -19.34 -3.81
CA ALA A 17 -5.88 -19.57 -2.43
C ALA A 17 -6.33 -20.95 -1.92
N ILE A 18 -7.61 -21.29 -2.11
CA ILE A 18 -8.16 -22.58 -1.71
C ILE A 18 -7.49 -23.73 -2.50
N ALA A 19 -7.39 -23.59 -3.81
CA ALA A 19 -6.77 -24.59 -4.68
C ALA A 19 -5.30 -24.83 -4.31
N THR A 20 -4.53 -23.75 -4.05
CA THR A 20 -3.12 -23.83 -3.64
C THR A 20 -2.97 -24.48 -2.27
N ALA A 21 -3.83 -24.15 -1.31
CA ALA A 21 -3.84 -24.76 0.02
C ALA A 21 -4.17 -26.27 -0.03
N ALA A 22 -5.04 -26.70 -0.94
CA ALA A 22 -5.45 -28.08 -1.13
C ALA A 22 -4.36 -28.97 -1.78
N VAL A 23 -3.30 -28.39 -2.37
CA VAL A 23 -2.21 -29.16 -2.99
C VAL A 23 -1.48 -29.99 -1.93
N PRO A 24 -1.29 -31.33 -2.13
CA PRO A 24 -0.57 -32.18 -1.19
C PRO A 24 0.82 -31.64 -0.83
N ALA A 25 1.22 -31.77 0.43
CA ALA A 25 2.50 -31.24 0.94
C ALA A 25 3.73 -31.73 0.16
N ALA A 26 3.68 -32.91 -0.44
CA ALA A 26 4.74 -33.44 -1.29
C ALA A 26 4.91 -32.71 -2.64
N LYS A 27 3.86 -32.05 -3.15
CA LYS A 27 3.84 -31.39 -4.47
C LYS A 27 4.06 -29.88 -4.36
N ARG A 28 5.07 -29.44 -3.62
CA ARG A 28 5.36 -28.01 -3.36
C ARG A 28 5.51 -27.16 -4.63
N THR A 29 6.24 -27.69 -5.62
CA THR A 29 6.46 -27.00 -6.90
C THR A 29 5.14 -26.77 -7.64
N ALA A 30 4.21 -27.71 -7.59
CA ALA A 30 2.88 -27.54 -8.18
C ALA A 30 2.10 -26.40 -7.49
N ALA A 31 2.18 -26.30 -6.16
CA ALA A 31 1.53 -25.20 -5.43
C ALA A 31 2.09 -23.83 -5.83
N LYS A 32 3.40 -23.71 -6.02
CA LYS A 32 4.05 -22.46 -6.47
C LYS A 32 3.59 -22.06 -7.87
N TRP A 33 3.57 -22.99 -8.81
CA TRP A 33 3.10 -22.74 -10.18
C TRP A 33 1.60 -22.43 -10.22
N LEU A 34 0.81 -23.09 -9.39
CA LEU A 34 -0.62 -22.82 -9.29
C LEU A 34 -0.88 -21.41 -8.77
N ALA A 35 -0.18 -20.99 -7.71
CA ALA A 35 -0.28 -19.63 -7.21
C ALA A 35 0.13 -18.58 -8.25
N LEU A 36 1.21 -18.83 -9.00
CA LEU A 36 1.63 -17.94 -10.09
C LEU A 36 0.58 -17.89 -11.21
N LEU A 37 -0.01 -19.04 -11.57
CA LEU A 37 -1.05 -19.09 -12.60
C LEU A 37 -2.27 -18.27 -12.20
N PHE A 38 -2.78 -18.45 -10.97
CA PHE A 38 -3.94 -17.69 -10.49
C PHE A 38 -3.65 -16.19 -10.39
N SER A 39 -2.46 -15.80 -9.90
CA SER A 39 -2.10 -14.38 -9.84
C SER A 39 -1.98 -13.74 -11.24
N LEU A 40 -1.43 -14.46 -12.24
CA LEU A 40 -1.39 -13.98 -13.62
C LEU A 40 -2.79 -13.92 -14.25
N ALA A 41 -3.66 -14.87 -13.95
CA ALA A 41 -5.04 -14.85 -14.42
C ALA A 41 -5.84 -13.69 -13.77
N THR A 42 -5.60 -13.39 -12.48
CA THR A 42 -6.15 -12.20 -11.81
C THR A 42 -5.64 -10.92 -12.46
N LEU A 43 -4.36 -10.84 -12.79
CA LEU A 43 -3.80 -9.71 -13.53
C LEU A 43 -4.50 -9.52 -14.89
N ALA A 44 -4.79 -10.60 -15.63
CA ALA A 44 -5.50 -10.52 -16.89
C ALA A 44 -6.95 -9.98 -16.72
N LEU A 45 -7.65 -10.38 -15.64
CA LEU A 45 -8.96 -9.81 -15.31
C LEU A 45 -8.86 -8.34 -14.90
N ALA A 46 -7.88 -7.97 -14.07
CA ALA A 46 -7.65 -6.58 -13.68
C ALA A 46 -7.32 -5.67 -14.90
N ILE A 47 -6.55 -6.17 -15.87
CA ILE A 47 -6.33 -5.48 -17.15
C ILE A 47 -7.66 -5.35 -17.92
N THR A 48 -8.53 -6.37 -17.87
CA THR A 48 -9.85 -6.31 -18.51
C THR A 48 -10.75 -5.25 -17.85
N VAL A 49 -10.70 -5.13 -16.51
CA VAL A 49 -11.38 -4.04 -15.78
C VAL A 49 -10.85 -2.68 -16.24
N LEU A 50 -9.52 -2.53 -16.29
CA LEU A 50 -8.85 -1.30 -16.73
C LEU A 50 -9.25 -0.89 -18.16
N VAL A 51 -9.29 -1.83 -19.09
CA VAL A 51 -9.65 -1.57 -20.50
C VAL A 51 -11.14 -1.25 -20.69
N ARG A 52 -12.01 -1.81 -19.83
CA ARG A 52 -13.45 -1.56 -19.90
C ARG A 52 -13.90 -0.31 -19.14
N PHE A 53 -13.05 0.22 -18.29
CA PHE A 53 -13.33 1.45 -17.57
C PHE A 53 -13.26 2.65 -18.51
N ASP A 54 -14.30 3.47 -18.51
CA ASP A 54 -14.37 4.71 -19.28
C ASP A 54 -14.11 5.91 -18.34
N PRO A 55 -12.96 6.60 -18.46
CA PRO A 55 -12.66 7.75 -17.61
C PRO A 55 -13.67 8.90 -17.71
N ASP A 56 -14.35 9.03 -18.85
CA ASP A 56 -15.34 10.08 -19.10
C ASP A 56 -16.79 9.64 -18.77
N GLY A 57 -16.96 8.39 -18.32
CA GLY A 57 -18.24 7.79 -17.96
C GLY A 57 -18.70 8.11 -16.53
N ASP A 58 -19.69 7.35 -16.05
CA ASP A 58 -20.20 7.46 -14.68
C ASP A 58 -19.11 7.20 -13.65
N ARG A 59 -19.26 7.79 -12.45
CA ARG A 59 -18.30 7.67 -11.34
C ARG A 59 -18.02 6.22 -10.96
N TYR A 60 -19.09 5.45 -10.74
CA TYR A 60 -18.99 4.03 -10.42
C TYR A 60 -19.47 3.20 -11.60
N GLN A 61 -18.56 2.40 -12.12
CA GLN A 61 -18.80 1.56 -13.30
C GLN A 61 -18.66 0.09 -12.97
N LEU A 62 -19.10 -0.77 -13.92
CA LEU A 62 -19.09 -2.22 -13.78
C LEU A 62 -19.85 -2.69 -12.53
N THR A 63 -20.87 -1.95 -12.12
CA THR A 63 -21.58 -2.14 -10.85
C THR A 63 -22.29 -3.49 -10.80
N GLU A 64 -22.15 -4.16 -9.65
CA GLU A 64 -22.81 -5.42 -9.31
C GLU A 64 -23.47 -5.26 -7.94
N SER A 65 -24.76 -5.58 -7.81
CA SER A 65 -25.47 -5.46 -6.54
C SER A 65 -26.39 -6.66 -6.31
N HIS A 66 -26.21 -7.31 -5.16
CA HIS A 66 -27.01 -8.44 -4.70
C HIS A 66 -27.32 -8.27 -3.22
N SER A 67 -28.57 -8.59 -2.81
CA SER A 67 -28.91 -8.61 -1.38
C SER A 67 -28.11 -9.72 -0.68
N TRP A 68 -27.45 -9.39 0.45
CA TRP A 68 -26.65 -10.34 1.22
C TRP A 68 -27.26 -10.60 2.60
N ILE A 69 -27.33 -9.57 3.47
CA ILE A 69 -27.97 -9.67 4.80
C ILE A 69 -29.17 -8.73 4.78
N ALA A 70 -30.31 -9.25 4.29
CA ALA A 70 -31.50 -8.45 4.01
C ALA A 70 -32.05 -7.74 5.26
N ASP A 71 -31.99 -8.39 6.44
CA ASP A 71 -32.51 -7.86 7.71
C ASP A 71 -31.80 -6.58 8.17
N PHE A 72 -30.56 -6.37 7.74
CA PHE A 72 -29.76 -5.17 8.02
C PHE A 72 -29.52 -4.29 6.79
N GLY A 73 -30.12 -4.61 5.65
CA GLY A 73 -29.92 -3.86 4.42
C GLY A 73 -28.51 -3.95 3.83
N VAL A 74 -27.70 -4.93 4.26
CA VAL A 74 -26.34 -5.14 3.73
C VAL A 74 -26.41 -5.76 2.35
N ARG A 75 -25.68 -5.19 1.40
CA ARG A 75 -25.60 -5.68 0.03
C ARG A 75 -24.18 -6.14 -0.32
N TYR A 76 -24.10 -7.17 -1.12
CA TYR A 76 -22.89 -7.41 -1.90
C TYR A 76 -22.92 -6.44 -3.07
N GLU A 77 -22.36 -5.24 -2.86
CA GLU A 77 -22.42 -4.15 -3.80
C GLU A 77 -20.99 -3.73 -4.18
N LEU A 78 -20.69 -3.87 -5.46
CA LEU A 78 -19.40 -3.58 -6.04
C LEU A 78 -19.53 -2.49 -7.10
N GLY A 79 -18.49 -1.67 -7.24
CA GLY A 79 -18.36 -0.66 -8.26
C GLY A 79 -16.97 -0.04 -8.22
N VAL A 80 -16.44 0.34 -9.36
CA VAL A 80 -15.10 0.93 -9.45
C VAL A 80 -15.15 2.34 -10.02
N ASP A 81 -14.35 3.22 -9.43
CA ASP A 81 -13.96 4.51 -9.97
C ASP A 81 -12.51 4.45 -10.46
N GLY A 82 -12.02 5.51 -11.07
CA GLY A 82 -10.65 5.55 -11.60
C GLY A 82 -9.56 5.31 -10.56
N ILE A 83 -9.80 5.68 -9.28
CA ILE A 83 -8.85 5.44 -8.19
C ILE A 83 -8.80 3.95 -7.85
N ALA A 84 -9.97 3.30 -7.71
CA ALA A 84 -10.07 1.87 -7.47
C ALA A 84 -9.43 1.05 -8.59
N VAL A 85 -9.70 1.38 -9.85
CA VAL A 85 -9.13 0.71 -11.03
C VAL A 85 -7.61 0.78 -11.02
N ALA A 86 -7.01 1.93 -10.72
CA ALA A 86 -5.56 2.09 -10.64
C ALA A 86 -4.94 1.22 -9.53
N LEU A 87 -5.60 1.11 -8.36
CA LEU A 87 -5.12 0.32 -7.23
C LEU A 87 -5.35 -1.18 -7.38
N ILE A 88 -6.45 -1.60 -8.03
CA ILE A 88 -6.68 -3.00 -8.43
C ILE A 88 -5.60 -3.43 -9.44
N ALA A 89 -5.32 -2.60 -10.44
CA ALA A 89 -4.26 -2.87 -11.41
C ALA A 89 -2.88 -2.96 -10.75
N LEU A 90 -2.54 -2.07 -9.81
CA LEU A 90 -1.31 -2.14 -9.03
C LEU A 90 -1.23 -3.44 -8.22
N THR A 91 -2.30 -3.79 -7.51
CA THR A 91 -2.35 -5.01 -6.69
C THR A 91 -2.11 -6.25 -7.54
N ALA A 92 -2.91 -6.43 -8.59
CA ALA A 92 -2.81 -7.58 -9.48
C ALA A 92 -1.46 -7.63 -10.24
N LEU A 93 -0.84 -6.49 -10.52
CA LEU A 93 0.51 -6.41 -11.10
C LEU A 93 1.58 -6.91 -10.13
N LEU A 94 1.52 -6.52 -8.85
CA LEU A 94 2.57 -6.83 -7.88
C LEU A 94 2.55 -8.28 -7.40
N ILE A 95 1.39 -8.93 -7.30
CA ILE A 95 1.28 -10.27 -6.74
C ILE A 95 2.09 -11.32 -7.51
N PRO A 96 2.09 -11.41 -8.84
CA PRO A 96 2.97 -12.34 -9.57
C PRO A 96 4.45 -12.15 -9.23
N PHE A 97 4.92 -10.90 -9.09
CA PHE A 97 6.30 -10.61 -8.70
C PHE A 97 6.58 -10.99 -7.24
N ILE A 98 5.63 -10.79 -6.33
CA ILE A 98 5.69 -11.24 -4.94
C ILE A 98 5.81 -12.76 -4.87
N VAL A 99 5.01 -13.50 -5.65
CA VAL A 99 5.06 -14.96 -5.76
C VAL A 99 6.41 -15.43 -6.28
N LEU A 100 6.91 -14.83 -7.36
CA LEU A 100 8.21 -15.16 -7.95
C LEU A 100 9.39 -14.82 -7.02
N ALA A 101 9.33 -13.68 -6.32
CA ALA A 101 10.36 -13.28 -5.37
C ALA A 101 10.42 -14.24 -4.17
N GLY A 102 9.24 -14.59 -3.61
CA GLY A 102 9.09 -15.48 -2.47
C GLY A 102 9.20 -16.97 -2.79
N TRP A 103 9.64 -17.36 -3.98
CA TRP A 103 9.63 -18.74 -4.47
C TRP A 103 10.24 -19.78 -3.53
N HIS A 104 11.27 -19.38 -2.76
CA HIS A 104 12.00 -20.24 -1.82
C HIS A 104 11.81 -19.86 -0.35
N ASP A 105 11.08 -18.78 -0.04
CA ASP A 105 10.97 -18.24 1.32
C ASP A 105 10.27 -19.22 2.29
N ALA A 106 9.35 -20.03 1.78
CA ALA A 106 8.61 -21.01 2.57
C ALA A 106 9.11 -22.46 2.40
N ASP A 107 10.22 -22.69 1.67
CA ASP A 107 10.79 -24.02 1.54
C ASP A 107 11.38 -24.48 2.90
N PRO A 108 11.23 -25.77 3.28
CA PRO A 108 11.81 -26.30 4.51
C PRO A 108 13.34 -26.17 4.51
N LEU A 109 13.91 -25.94 5.70
CA LEU A 109 15.35 -26.06 5.90
C LEU A 109 15.74 -27.53 5.90
N GLU A 110 16.90 -27.87 5.32
CA GLU A 110 17.48 -29.21 5.32
C GLU A 110 17.85 -29.71 6.75
N THR A 111 18.00 -28.82 7.70
CA THR A 111 18.37 -29.04 9.08
C THR A 111 17.19 -29.36 9.99
N GLY A 112 16.41 -30.41 9.72
CA GLY A 112 15.50 -31.03 10.70
C GLY A 112 14.46 -30.18 11.43
N SER A 113 14.47 -28.86 11.34
CA SER A 113 13.46 -28.01 11.92
C SER A 113 12.17 -28.17 11.10
N ARG A 114 11.22 -28.94 11.63
CA ARG A 114 9.88 -29.04 11.07
C ARG A 114 9.26 -27.64 11.05
N ARG A 115 9.33 -26.98 9.91
CA ARG A 115 8.41 -25.87 9.70
C ARG A 115 7.01 -26.41 9.80
N TRP A 116 6.32 -25.97 10.79
CA TRP A 116 4.97 -26.38 11.13
C TRP A 116 3.95 -26.10 10.00
N ARG A 117 4.34 -25.27 9.02
CA ARG A 117 3.45 -24.80 7.96
C ARG A 117 3.99 -25.16 6.58
N PRO A 118 3.15 -25.78 5.74
CA PRO A 118 3.56 -26.16 4.40
C PRO A 118 3.74 -24.92 3.49
N THR A 119 4.61 -25.02 2.49
CA THR A 119 4.83 -24.02 1.43
C THR A 119 3.51 -23.57 0.79
N GLN A 120 2.55 -24.48 0.65
CA GLN A 120 1.22 -24.21 0.15
C GLN A 120 0.49 -23.11 0.94
N GLY A 121 0.58 -23.14 2.26
CA GLY A 121 -0.02 -22.12 3.13
C GLY A 121 0.52 -20.72 2.89
N PHE A 122 1.82 -20.59 2.62
CA PHE A 122 2.43 -19.30 2.31
C PHE A 122 1.83 -18.65 1.06
N PHE A 123 1.79 -19.39 -0.04
CA PHE A 123 1.26 -18.88 -1.30
C PHE A 123 -0.27 -18.73 -1.28
N ALA A 124 -0.98 -19.63 -0.59
CA ALA A 124 -2.42 -19.50 -0.39
C ALA A 124 -2.79 -18.22 0.38
N LEU A 125 -2.04 -17.89 1.44
CA LEU A 125 -2.27 -16.67 2.22
C LEU A 125 -2.00 -15.40 1.40
N ILE A 126 -1.00 -15.39 0.50
CA ILE A 126 -0.74 -14.27 -0.41
C ILE A 126 -1.94 -14.05 -1.34
N LEU A 127 -2.46 -15.11 -1.98
CA LEU A 127 -3.64 -15.01 -2.85
C LEU A 127 -4.91 -14.63 -2.07
N ALA A 128 -5.05 -15.09 -0.82
CA ALA A 128 -6.16 -14.68 0.04
C ALA A 128 -6.12 -13.17 0.35
N VAL A 129 -4.94 -12.61 0.62
CA VAL A 129 -4.77 -11.15 0.78
C VAL A 129 -5.13 -10.43 -0.51
N GLU A 130 -4.67 -10.90 -1.68
CA GLU A 130 -5.00 -10.34 -2.98
C GLU A 130 -6.52 -10.23 -3.17
N ALA A 131 -7.27 -11.31 -2.93
CA ALA A 131 -8.72 -11.33 -3.03
C ALA A 131 -9.38 -10.29 -2.11
N MET A 132 -8.98 -10.26 -0.84
CA MET A 132 -9.57 -9.36 0.16
C MET A 132 -9.27 -7.88 -0.12
N VAL A 133 -8.09 -7.57 -0.62
CA VAL A 133 -7.71 -6.21 -1.01
C VAL A 133 -8.49 -5.77 -2.26
N ILE A 134 -8.64 -6.63 -3.27
CA ILE A 134 -9.40 -6.32 -4.48
C ILE A 134 -10.86 -6.01 -4.11
N ILE A 135 -11.53 -6.86 -3.32
CA ILE A 135 -12.90 -6.59 -2.85
C ILE A 135 -12.96 -5.26 -2.07
N SER A 136 -11.97 -4.95 -1.24
CA SER A 136 -11.95 -3.68 -0.51
C SER A 136 -11.90 -2.46 -1.42
N PHE A 137 -11.24 -2.55 -2.59
CA PHE A 137 -11.22 -1.48 -3.59
C PHE A 137 -12.52 -1.42 -4.41
N GLU A 138 -13.19 -2.56 -4.63
CA GLU A 138 -14.43 -2.66 -5.39
C GLU A 138 -15.68 -2.35 -4.57
N ALA A 139 -15.64 -2.49 -3.23
CA ALA A 139 -16.79 -2.35 -2.37
C ALA A 139 -17.38 -0.94 -2.40
N THR A 140 -18.69 -0.86 -2.70
CA THR A 140 -19.53 0.34 -2.61
C THR A 140 -20.59 0.23 -1.50
N ASP A 141 -20.62 -0.89 -0.78
CA ASP A 141 -21.30 -1.05 0.50
C ASP A 141 -20.28 -0.89 1.65
N VAL A 142 -20.58 -0.01 2.61
CA VAL A 142 -19.68 0.34 3.72
C VAL A 142 -19.40 -0.85 4.64
N PHE A 143 -20.41 -1.72 4.86
CA PHE A 143 -20.24 -2.89 5.71
C PHE A 143 -19.46 -4.00 5.00
N LEU A 144 -19.68 -4.19 3.69
CA LEU A 144 -18.87 -5.09 2.87
C LEU A 144 -17.39 -4.66 2.89
N PHE A 145 -17.12 -3.35 2.69
CA PHE A 145 -15.77 -2.81 2.83
C PHE A 145 -15.17 -3.14 4.20
N TYR A 146 -15.92 -2.86 5.28
CA TYR A 146 -15.47 -3.13 6.65
C TYR A 146 -15.04 -4.59 6.84
N ILE A 147 -15.86 -5.54 6.38
CA ILE A 147 -15.57 -6.97 6.54
C ILE A 147 -14.23 -7.32 5.89
N PHE A 148 -14.00 -6.93 4.64
CA PHE A 148 -12.77 -7.28 3.94
C PHE A 148 -11.55 -6.46 4.40
N PHE A 149 -11.77 -5.22 4.86
CA PHE A 149 -10.76 -4.39 5.52
C PHE A 149 -10.20 -5.06 6.78
N GLU A 150 -11.04 -5.75 7.55
CA GLU A 150 -10.64 -6.48 8.75
C GLU A 150 -10.19 -7.92 8.44
N ALA A 151 -10.85 -8.62 7.53
CA ALA A 151 -10.55 -10.01 7.22
C ALA A 151 -9.10 -10.20 6.71
N MET A 152 -8.55 -9.22 5.96
CA MET A 152 -7.18 -9.30 5.46
C MET A 152 -6.12 -9.32 6.58
N LEU A 153 -6.47 -8.94 7.81
CA LEU A 153 -5.55 -9.00 8.95
C LEU A 153 -5.17 -10.45 9.30
N ILE A 154 -6.11 -11.39 9.11
CA ILE A 154 -5.90 -12.80 9.47
C ILE A 154 -4.77 -13.43 8.63
N PRO A 155 -4.84 -13.44 7.29
CA PRO A 155 -3.74 -13.98 6.48
C PRO A 155 -2.44 -13.22 6.69
N MET A 156 -2.48 -11.89 6.88
CA MET A 156 -1.29 -11.09 7.16
C MET A 156 -0.63 -11.45 8.50
N TYR A 157 -1.41 -11.66 9.56
CA TYR A 157 -0.89 -12.14 10.84
C TYR A 157 -0.09 -13.44 10.69
N PHE A 158 -0.63 -14.40 9.93
CA PHE A 158 0.06 -15.66 9.67
C PHE A 158 1.29 -15.52 8.77
N LEU A 159 1.26 -14.62 7.78
CA LEU A 159 2.42 -14.34 6.92
C LEU A 159 3.57 -13.73 7.74
N ILE A 160 3.30 -12.77 8.61
CA ILE A 160 4.31 -12.13 9.46
C ILE A 160 4.85 -13.11 10.51
N GLY A 161 3.97 -13.71 11.30
CA GLY A 161 4.36 -14.54 12.45
C GLY A 161 4.85 -15.94 12.08
N GLY A 162 4.23 -16.53 11.04
CA GLY A 162 4.50 -17.92 10.65
C GLY A 162 5.56 -18.12 9.59
N PHE A 163 5.73 -17.15 8.68
CA PHE A 163 6.61 -17.25 7.51
C PHE A 163 7.65 -16.13 7.45
N GLY A 164 7.87 -15.41 8.54
CA GLY A 164 8.79 -14.29 8.59
C GLY A 164 10.26 -14.65 8.33
N ASP A 165 11.10 -13.61 8.32
CA ASP A 165 12.50 -13.68 7.94
C ASP A 165 13.31 -14.64 8.82
N ARG A 166 14.27 -15.34 8.19
CA ARG A 166 15.19 -16.29 8.82
C ARG A 166 16.56 -15.69 9.11
N ALA A 167 16.83 -14.48 8.65
CA ALA A 167 18.14 -13.82 8.79
C ALA A 167 18.36 -13.27 10.20
N HIS A 168 18.35 -14.15 11.20
CA HIS A 168 18.67 -13.83 12.59
C HIS A 168 19.98 -14.44 13.03
N LYS A 169 20.92 -13.62 13.49
CA LYS A 169 22.18 -14.06 14.09
C LYS A 169 22.02 -14.72 15.46
N ASP A 170 20.93 -14.43 16.16
CA ASP A 170 20.72 -14.78 17.58
C ASP A 170 19.99 -16.11 17.80
N GLY A 171 19.79 -16.90 16.74
CA GLY A 171 19.13 -18.21 16.81
C GLY A 171 17.62 -18.18 16.55
N GLU A 172 17.05 -19.36 16.25
CA GLU A 172 15.67 -19.49 15.75
C GLU A 172 14.61 -19.20 16.83
N GLU A 173 14.88 -19.49 18.10
CA GLU A 173 13.94 -19.25 19.20
C GLU A 173 13.69 -17.74 19.42
N LYS A 174 14.76 -16.93 19.44
CA LYS A 174 14.65 -15.48 19.56
C LYS A 174 14.00 -14.87 18.34
N ALA A 175 14.32 -15.39 17.14
CA ALA A 175 13.67 -14.99 15.89
C ALA A 175 12.16 -15.28 15.91
N ALA A 176 11.75 -16.46 16.39
CA ALA A 176 10.34 -16.82 16.52
C ALA A 176 9.58 -15.89 17.48
N THR A 177 10.20 -15.52 18.60
CA THR A 177 9.64 -14.59 19.58
C THR A 177 9.45 -13.19 18.98
N GLN A 178 10.43 -12.69 18.22
CA GLN A 178 10.35 -11.37 17.58
C GLN A 178 9.28 -11.34 16.48
N ARG A 179 9.18 -12.41 15.66
CA ARG A 179 8.13 -12.54 14.64
C ARG A 179 6.74 -12.58 15.27
N SER A 180 6.56 -13.35 16.35
CA SER A 180 5.29 -13.41 17.08
C SER A 180 4.90 -12.05 17.66
N TYR A 181 5.86 -11.34 18.28
CA TYR A 181 5.63 -9.98 18.78
C TYR A 181 5.21 -9.02 17.65
N ALA A 182 5.89 -9.05 16.51
CA ALA A 182 5.57 -8.19 15.37
C ALA A 182 4.18 -8.50 14.81
N ALA A 183 3.81 -9.78 14.69
CA ALA A 183 2.51 -10.21 14.21
C ALA A 183 1.38 -9.82 15.16
N VAL A 184 1.57 -10.03 16.48
CA VAL A 184 0.58 -9.63 17.49
C VAL A 184 0.43 -8.11 17.53
N LYS A 185 1.53 -7.37 17.48
CA LYS A 185 1.49 -5.89 17.45
C LYS A 185 0.76 -5.38 16.21
N PHE A 186 1.03 -5.94 15.02
CA PHE A 186 0.31 -5.65 13.80
C PHE A 186 -1.20 -5.89 13.97
N LEU A 187 -1.56 -7.07 14.47
CA LEU A 187 -2.96 -7.44 14.67
C LEU A 187 -3.67 -6.51 15.65
N LEU A 188 -3.07 -6.26 16.83
CA LEU A 188 -3.70 -5.44 17.86
C LEU A 188 -3.91 -3.98 17.42
N TYR A 189 -2.92 -3.38 16.74
CA TYR A 189 -3.06 -2.02 16.22
C TYR A 189 -4.20 -1.91 15.21
N ASN A 190 -4.20 -2.79 14.20
CA ASN A 190 -5.21 -2.75 13.15
C ASN A 190 -6.60 -3.15 13.68
N LEU A 191 -6.69 -4.18 14.50
CA LEU A 191 -7.97 -4.61 15.11
C LEU A 191 -8.56 -3.52 16.01
N ALA A 192 -7.73 -2.83 16.82
CA ALA A 192 -8.22 -1.72 17.64
C ALA A 192 -8.79 -0.59 16.78
N GLY A 193 -8.12 -0.27 15.64
CA GLY A 193 -8.64 0.68 14.65
C GLY A 193 -9.96 0.21 14.06
N GLY A 194 -10.03 -1.04 13.64
CA GLY A 194 -11.22 -1.62 13.04
C GLY A 194 -12.42 -1.72 13.98
N LEU A 195 -12.22 -2.02 15.26
CA LEU A 195 -13.32 -2.02 16.25
C LEU A 195 -13.89 -0.61 16.46
N ILE A 196 -13.06 0.42 16.45
CA ILE A 196 -13.53 1.81 16.48
C ILE A 196 -14.31 2.14 15.20
N MET A 197 -13.81 1.72 14.05
CA MET A 197 -14.52 1.89 12.78
C MET A 197 -15.86 1.12 12.77
N LEU A 198 -15.94 -0.08 13.36
CA LEU A 198 -17.19 -0.83 13.46
C LEU A 198 -18.27 -0.02 14.20
N ALA A 199 -17.90 0.60 15.32
CA ALA A 199 -18.81 1.46 16.04
C ALA A 199 -19.30 2.64 15.18
N ALA A 200 -18.40 3.23 14.36
CA ALA A 200 -18.77 4.28 13.42
C ALA A 200 -19.63 3.76 12.25
N VAL A 201 -19.38 2.56 11.74
CA VAL A 201 -20.21 1.91 10.70
C VAL A 201 -21.62 1.66 11.20
N ILE A 202 -21.77 1.15 12.44
CA ILE A 202 -23.09 0.97 13.09
C ILE A 202 -23.76 2.33 13.29
N GLY A 203 -23.01 3.33 13.76
CA GLY A 203 -23.52 4.70 13.91
C GLY A 203 -23.99 5.32 12.59
N LEU A 204 -23.26 5.07 11.51
CA LEU A 204 -23.66 5.50 10.16
C LEU A 204 -24.99 4.85 9.75
N TYR A 205 -25.14 3.55 9.98
CA TYR A 205 -26.39 2.83 9.70
C TYR A 205 -27.58 3.39 10.49
N VAL A 206 -27.40 3.71 11.77
CA VAL A 206 -28.47 4.29 12.61
C VAL A 206 -28.95 5.63 12.04
N VAL A 207 -28.05 6.40 11.43
CA VAL A 207 -28.38 7.72 10.84
C VAL A 207 -28.92 7.61 9.42
N ALA A 208 -28.31 6.75 8.59
CA ALA A 208 -28.59 6.66 7.16
C ALA A 208 -29.62 5.58 6.79
N GLY A 209 -29.83 4.57 7.64
CA GLY A 209 -30.78 3.47 7.40
C GLY A 209 -30.32 2.40 6.40
N ASN A 210 -29.14 2.58 5.79
CA ASN A 210 -28.54 1.63 4.84
C ASN A 210 -27.01 1.74 4.85
N PHE A 211 -26.32 0.87 4.07
CA PHE A 211 -24.86 0.84 3.95
C PHE A 211 -24.36 1.19 2.54
N SER A 212 -25.25 1.49 1.58
CA SER A 212 -24.82 1.85 0.22
C SER A 212 -24.14 3.21 0.22
N LEU A 213 -22.85 3.22 -0.13
CA LEU A 213 -22.05 4.44 -0.24
C LEU A 213 -22.68 5.44 -1.20
N THR A 214 -23.20 4.95 -2.33
CA THR A 214 -23.78 5.77 -3.38
C THR A 214 -25.11 6.40 -2.94
N GLU A 215 -26.00 5.62 -2.31
CA GLU A 215 -27.28 6.12 -1.80
C GLU A 215 -27.06 7.15 -0.69
N ILE A 216 -26.16 6.89 0.27
CA ILE A 216 -25.85 7.81 1.38
C ILE A 216 -25.25 9.11 0.84
N ALA A 217 -24.30 9.03 -0.10
CA ALA A 217 -23.69 10.22 -0.68
C ALA A 217 -24.70 11.07 -1.47
N GLN A 218 -25.58 10.44 -2.24
CA GLN A 218 -26.65 11.13 -2.98
C GLN A 218 -27.66 11.78 -2.05
N ALA A 219 -28.14 11.08 -1.03
CA ALA A 219 -29.07 11.63 -0.04
C ALA A 219 -28.48 12.83 0.71
N ARG A 220 -27.18 12.81 1.00
CA ARG A 220 -26.48 13.97 1.57
C ARG A 220 -26.38 15.14 0.59
N ALA A 221 -25.99 14.89 -0.64
CA ALA A 221 -25.87 15.93 -1.65
C ALA A 221 -27.23 16.57 -2.00
N GLY A 222 -28.31 15.77 -1.95
CA GLY A 222 -29.70 16.23 -2.16
C GLY A 222 -30.33 16.94 -0.95
N GLY A 223 -29.66 16.92 0.23
CA GLY A 223 -30.22 17.48 1.46
C GLY A 223 -31.30 16.60 2.11
N GLU A 224 -31.47 15.36 1.66
CA GLU A 224 -32.42 14.39 2.22
C GLU A 224 -31.90 13.75 3.53
N LEU A 225 -30.57 13.67 3.66
CA LEU A 225 -29.90 13.14 4.84
C LEU A 225 -29.10 14.24 5.54
N GLU A 226 -29.68 14.83 6.57
CA GLU A 226 -28.99 15.77 7.42
C GLU A 226 -28.36 15.07 8.61
N MET A 227 -27.07 15.32 8.83
CA MET A 227 -26.35 14.85 10.02
C MET A 227 -26.02 16.04 10.92
N ALA A 228 -26.30 15.90 12.22
CA ALA A 228 -25.82 16.89 13.19
C ALA A 228 -24.28 16.97 13.11
N THR A 229 -23.73 18.17 13.18
CA THR A 229 -22.27 18.41 13.05
C THR A 229 -21.44 17.54 14.01
N SER A 230 -21.92 17.33 15.23
CA SER A 230 -21.24 16.47 16.22
C SER A 230 -21.25 15.02 15.78
N THR A 231 -22.36 14.51 15.25
CA THR A 231 -22.49 13.13 14.75
C THR A 231 -21.55 12.91 13.57
N GLU A 232 -21.54 13.81 12.58
CA GLU A 232 -20.64 13.71 11.44
C GLU A 232 -19.17 13.66 11.86
N ARG A 233 -18.76 14.51 12.83
CA ARG A 233 -17.38 14.51 13.35
C ARG A 233 -17.02 13.22 14.07
N TRP A 234 -17.91 12.66 14.89
CA TRP A 234 -17.63 11.39 15.58
C TRP A 234 -17.54 10.22 14.61
N LEU A 235 -18.43 10.14 13.63
CA LEU A 235 -18.37 9.11 12.60
C LEU A 235 -17.07 9.23 11.77
N PHE A 236 -16.76 10.44 11.32
CA PHE A 236 -15.51 10.72 10.61
C PHE A 236 -14.29 10.28 11.42
N LEU A 237 -14.21 10.65 12.71
CA LEU A 237 -13.07 10.28 13.56
C LEU A 237 -12.93 8.76 13.70
N GLY A 238 -14.06 8.03 13.80
CA GLY A 238 -14.02 6.57 13.87
C GLY A 238 -13.47 5.92 12.60
N PHE A 239 -13.89 6.39 11.43
CA PHE A 239 -13.36 5.94 10.15
C PHE A 239 -11.90 6.37 9.95
N PHE A 240 -11.61 7.65 10.15
CA PHE A 240 -10.27 8.19 9.95
C PHE A 240 -9.23 7.54 10.86
N PHE A 241 -9.58 7.23 12.13
CA PHE A 241 -8.67 6.57 13.06
C PHE A 241 -8.22 5.21 12.53
N ALA A 242 -9.15 4.36 12.06
CA ALA A 242 -8.82 3.06 11.49
C ALA A 242 -7.94 3.19 10.23
N PHE A 243 -8.26 4.15 9.37
CA PHE A 243 -7.50 4.39 8.15
C PHE A 243 -6.11 4.95 8.45
N ALA A 244 -5.96 5.81 9.46
CA ALA A 244 -4.69 6.34 9.92
C ALA A 244 -3.80 5.29 10.61
N VAL A 245 -4.39 4.26 11.24
CA VAL A 245 -3.66 3.09 11.72
C VAL A 245 -3.13 2.30 10.54
N LYS A 246 -3.97 1.97 9.55
CA LYS A 246 -3.60 1.16 8.39
C LYS A 246 -2.62 1.89 7.46
N ALA A 247 -2.86 3.17 7.19
CA ALA A 247 -1.98 4.05 6.41
C ALA A 247 -0.92 4.72 7.32
N PRO A 248 -0.12 4.00 8.01
CA PRO A 248 0.71 4.22 9.20
C PRO A 248 1.05 5.68 9.50
N LEU A 249 0.05 6.50 9.81
CA LEU A 249 0.22 7.91 10.13
C LEU A 249 0.75 8.08 11.57
N TRP A 250 1.64 9.04 11.80
CA TRP A 250 2.06 9.37 13.16
C TRP A 250 0.85 9.83 14.01
N PRO A 251 0.71 9.36 15.27
CA PRO A 251 1.54 8.46 16.04
C PRO A 251 1.19 6.97 15.92
N LEU A 252 0.28 6.58 15.03
CA LEU A 252 -0.31 5.23 14.93
C LEU A 252 0.54 4.23 14.12
N HIS A 253 1.74 4.62 13.69
CA HIS A 253 2.62 3.93 12.75
C HIS A 253 3.51 2.83 13.35
N THR A 254 3.61 2.72 14.67
CA THR A 254 4.72 1.97 15.32
C THR A 254 4.70 0.45 15.08
N TRP A 255 3.62 -0.10 14.55
CA TRP A 255 3.50 -1.50 14.17
C TRP A 255 4.27 -1.82 12.88
N LEU A 256 4.29 -0.88 11.91
CA LEU A 256 4.83 -1.11 10.57
C LEU A 256 6.34 -1.46 10.57
N PRO A 257 7.24 -0.73 11.25
CA PRO A 257 8.65 -1.07 11.28
C PRO A 257 8.94 -2.47 11.82
N ASN A 258 8.18 -2.93 12.82
CA ASN A 258 8.31 -4.27 13.35
C ASN A 258 7.79 -5.33 12.37
N ALA A 259 6.61 -5.10 11.77
CA ALA A 259 6.03 -6.03 10.80
C ALA A 259 6.92 -6.20 9.57
N MET A 260 7.43 -5.12 8.99
CA MET A 260 8.32 -5.18 7.82
C MET A 260 9.67 -5.81 8.15
N GLN A 261 10.23 -5.50 9.31
CA GLN A 261 11.52 -6.04 9.74
C GLN A 261 11.47 -7.56 9.86
N GLU A 262 10.41 -8.10 10.43
CA GLU A 262 10.29 -9.54 10.71
C GLU A 262 9.65 -10.35 9.56
N SER A 263 9.04 -9.69 8.57
CA SER A 263 8.50 -10.32 7.37
C SER A 263 9.60 -10.72 6.38
N THR A 264 9.34 -11.69 5.49
CA THR A 264 10.16 -11.83 4.28
C THR A 264 9.98 -10.59 3.38
N ALA A 265 10.93 -10.32 2.49
CA ALA A 265 10.85 -9.14 1.62
C ALA A 265 9.58 -9.12 0.76
N PRO A 266 9.12 -10.23 0.13
CA PRO A 266 7.84 -10.27 -0.58
C PRO A 266 6.64 -9.94 0.30
N VAL A 267 6.60 -10.44 1.54
CA VAL A 267 5.52 -10.12 2.50
C VAL A 267 5.58 -8.64 2.93
N ALA A 268 6.77 -8.08 3.11
CA ALA A 268 6.94 -6.65 3.41
C ALA A 268 6.42 -5.77 2.26
N VAL A 269 6.63 -6.18 1.00
CA VAL A 269 6.03 -5.51 -0.17
C VAL A 269 4.51 -5.63 -0.14
N LEU A 270 3.96 -6.82 0.18
CA LEU A 270 2.53 -7.01 0.29
C LEU A 270 1.91 -6.08 1.35
N ILE A 271 2.58 -5.85 2.49
CA ILE A 271 2.14 -4.90 3.50
C ILE A 271 2.07 -3.49 2.91
N THR A 272 3.21 -2.95 2.48
CA THR A 272 3.35 -1.52 2.20
C THR A 272 2.88 -1.10 0.81
N ALA A 273 3.00 -1.97 -0.19
CA ALA A 273 2.63 -1.63 -1.56
C ALA A 273 1.16 -1.96 -1.88
N VAL A 274 0.52 -2.85 -1.08
CA VAL A 274 -0.83 -3.35 -1.35
C VAL A 274 -1.78 -3.05 -0.18
N VAL A 275 -1.56 -3.67 0.99
CA VAL A 275 -2.49 -3.61 2.13
C VAL A 275 -2.65 -2.20 2.69
N ASP A 276 -1.55 -1.45 2.87
CA ASP A 276 -1.60 -0.10 3.45
C ASP A 276 -2.31 0.91 2.54
N LYS A 277 -2.36 0.65 1.21
CA LYS A 277 -3.08 1.51 0.25
C LYS A 277 -4.59 1.50 0.46
N VAL A 278 -5.14 0.43 1.05
CA VAL A 278 -6.56 0.36 1.40
C VAL A 278 -6.92 1.47 2.39
N GLY A 279 -6.01 1.82 3.33
CA GLY A 279 -6.23 2.92 4.27
C GLY A 279 -6.30 4.29 3.59
N THR A 280 -5.34 4.62 2.72
CA THR A 280 -5.33 5.91 1.99
C THR A 280 -6.45 6.01 0.97
N PHE A 281 -6.77 4.92 0.28
CA PHE A 281 -7.93 4.84 -0.60
C PHE A 281 -9.25 5.11 0.17
N ALA A 282 -9.39 4.49 1.34
CA ALA A 282 -10.56 4.65 2.17
C ALA A 282 -10.74 6.09 2.71
N MET A 283 -9.64 6.82 2.95
CA MET A 283 -9.72 8.24 3.28
C MET A 283 -10.39 9.04 2.15
N LEU A 284 -10.03 8.79 0.89
CA LEU A 284 -10.65 9.44 -0.27
C LEU A 284 -12.12 9.03 -0.42
N ARG A 285 -12.40 7.73 -0.34
CA ARG A 285 -13.73 7.19 -0.64
C ARG A 285 -14.73 7.40 0.48
N PHE A 286 -14.36 7.18 1.74
CA PHE A 286 -15.30 7.25 2.85
C PHE A 286 -15.19 8.55 3.64
N CYS A 287 -13.98 9.02 4.00
CA CYS A 287 -13.86 10.24 4.77
C CYS A 287 -14.33 11.47 3.98
N LEU A 288 -13.80 11.67 2.77
CA LEU A 288 -14.12 12.86 1.99
C LEU A 288 -15.53 12.82 1.41
N GLN A 289 -15.99 11.66 0.95
CA GLN A 289 -17.29 11.54 0.29
C GLN A 289 -18.47 11.49 1.27
N LEU A 290 -18.33 10.76 2.39
CA LEU A 290 -19.43 10.63 3.37
C LEU A 290 -19.46 11.74 4.41
N PHE A 291 -18.31 12.35 4.73
CA PHE A 291 -18.16 13.32 5.83
C PHE A 291 -17.42 14.58 5.37
N PRO A 292 -17.94 15.32 4.37
CA PRO A 292 -17.23 16.46 3.77
C PRO A 292 -16.95 17.58 4.77
N GLU A 293 -17.91 17.94 5.64
CA GLU A 293 -17.75 19.02 6.60
C GLU A 293 -16.77 18.63 7.74
N ALA A 294 -16.88 17.38 8.23
CA ALA A 294 -15.95 16.88 9.22
C ALA A 294 -14.53 16.74 8.65
N SER A 295 -14.39 16.37 7.37
CA SER A 295 -13.10 16.32 6.67
C SER A 295 -12.43 17.69 6.60
N LYS A 296 -13.19 18.74 6.22
CA LYS A 296 -12.70 20.14 6.23
C LYS A 296 -12.29 20.59 7.63
N TRP A 297 -13.14 20.30 8.63
CA TRP A 297 -12.86 20.63 10.02
C TRP A 297 -11.57 19.97 10.56
N ALA A 298 -11.32 18.70 10.21
CA ALA A 298 -10.17 17.95 10.69
C ALA A 298 -8.87 18.24 9.90
N THR A 299 -8.98 18.81 8.70
CA THR A 299 -7.84 19.03 7.78
C THR A 299 -6.63 19.70 8.43
N PRO A 300 -6.75 20.80 9.22
CA PRO A 300 -5.55 21.43 9.81
C PRO A 300 -4.77 20.48 10.71
N VAL A 301 -5.46 19.67 11.53
CA VAL A 301 -4.83 18.70 12.40
C VAL A 301 -4.20 17.57 11.58
N ILE A 302 -4.89 17.07 10.58
CA ILE A 302 -4.40 15.98 9.73
C ILE A 302 -3.15 16.40 8.95
N LEU A 303 -3.11 17.62 8.42
CA LEU A 303 -1.93 18.15 7.73
C LEU A 303 -0.71 18.26 8.66
N VAL A 304 -0.92 18.66 9.92
CA VAL A 304 0.16 18.68 10.93
C VAL A 304 0.65 17.26 11.21
N LEU A 305 -0.24 16.29 11.40
CA LEU A 305 0.13 14.89 11.61
C LEU A 305 0.88 14.31 10.40
N ALA A 306 0.45 14.67 9.18
CA ALA A 306 1.10 14.26 7.95
C ALA A 306 2.53 14.82 7.85
N VAL A 307 2.73 16.10 8.13
CA VAL A 307 4.07 16.73 8.15
C VAL A 307 4.97 16.11 9.23
N ILE A 308 4.42 15.85 10.43
CA ILE A 308 5.15 15.13 11.47
C ILE A 308 5.56 13.74 10.95
N SER A 309 4.66 12.99 10.28
CA SER A 309 5.00 11.69 9.70
C SER A 309 6.12 11.80 8.67
N ILE A 310 6.10 12.83 7.81
CA ILE A 310 7.14 13.07 6.80
C ILE A 310 8.50 13.24 7.46
N ILE A 311 8.61 14.22 8.35
CA ILE A 311 9.89 14.59 8.96
C ILE A 311 10.37 13.54 9.97
N TYR A 312 9.50 13.09 10.85
CA TYR A 312 9.81 12.07 11.87
C TYR A 312 10.19 10.73 11.22
N GLY A 313 9.42 10.26 10.23
CA GLY A 313 9.71 9.03 9.50
C GLY A 313 11.09 9.11 8.82
N ALA A 314 11.37 10.20 8.12
CA ALA A 314 12.65 10.41 7.45
C ALA A 314 13.84 10.51 8.44
N LEU A 315 13.70 11.23 9.56
CA LEU A 315 14.74 11.32 10.59
C LEU A 315 15.03 9.94 11.21
N LEU A 316 14.00 9.16 11.50
CA LEU A 316 14.19 7.82 12.04
C LEU A 316 14.83 6.87 11.00
N ALA A 317 14.52 7.03 9.71
CA ALA A 317 15.16 6.26 8.65
C ALA A 317 16.68 6.48 8.62
N VAL A 318 17.15 7.74 8.78
CA VAL A 318 18.58 8.08 8.86
C VAL A 318 19.30 7.32 9.97
N GLY A 319 18.65 7.14 11.13
CA GLY A 319 19.21 6.48 12.31
C GLY A 319 19.17 4.95 12.29
N GLN A 320 18.56 4.31 11.28
CA GLN A 320 18.39 2.86 11.28
C GLN A 320 19.69 2.11 10.97
N ARG A 321 19.84 0.96 11.61
CA ARG A 321 20.92 0.00 11.37
C ARG A 321 20.48 -1.20 10.54
N ASP A 322 19.20 -1.41 10.40
CA ASP A 322 18.55 -2.52 9.69
C ASP A 322 17.96 -1.98 8.37
N ILE A 323 18.29 -2.62 7.23
CA ILE A 323 17.87 -2.18 5.89
C ILE A 323 16.34 -2.18 5.77
N LYS A 324 15.65 -3.24 6.19
CA LYS A 324 14.19 -3.33 6.06
C LYS A 324 13.48 -2.31 6.96
N ARG A 325 14.01 -2.08 8.15
CA ARG A 325 13.48 -1.09 9.07
C ARG A 325 13.69 0.34 8.57
N LEU A 326 14.82 0.62 7.89
CA LEU A 326 15.04 1.89 7.21
C LEU A 326 13.97 2.12 6.13
N ILE A 327 13.71 1.11 5.27
CA ILE A 327 12.69 1.19 4.22
C ILE A 327 11.29 1.37 4.84
N ALA A 328 11.00 0.75 5.99
CA ALA A 328 9.74 0.93 6.70
C ALA A 328 9.53 2.39 7.16
N TYR A 329 10.54 3.02 7.75
CA TYR A 329 10.45 4.42 8.17
C TYR A 329 10.40 5.39 6.97
N ALA A 330 11.11 5.07 5.87
CA ALA A 330 10.96 5.79 4.61
C ALA A 330 9.51 5.72 4.11
N SER A 331 8.87 4.55 4.17
CA SER A 331 7.47 4.37 3.78
C SER A 331 6.51 5.18 4.67
N ILE A 332 6.75 5.29 5.99
CA ILE A 332 5.96 6.15 6.89
C ILE A 332 6.04 7.61 6.44
N SER A 333 7.24 8.08 6.05
CA SER A 333 7.41 9.42 5.49
C SER A 333 6.59 9.61 4.21
N HIS A 334 6.64 8.66 3.28
CA HIS A 334 5.88 8.72 2.02
C HIS A 334 4.35 8.66 2.24
N PHE A 335 3.86 7.88 3.21
CA PHE A 335 2.45 7.92 3.60
C PHE A 335 2.03 9.29 4.14
N GLY A 336 2.93 9.99 4.84
CA GLY A 336 2.70 11.38 5.22
C GLY A 336 2.43 12.29 4.02
N PHE A 337 3.22 12.18 2.93
CA PHE A 337 2.96 12.90 1.68
C PHE A 337 1.62 12.53 1.05
N ILE A 338 1.28 11.24 1.01
CA ILE A 338 0.00 10.79 0.43
C ILE A 338 -1.17 11.39 1.22
N VAL A 339 -1.17 11.29 2.54
CA VAL A 339 -2.23 11.84 3.41
C VAL A 339 -2.30 13.36 3.28
N MET A 340 -1.16 14.04 3.24
CA MET A 340 -1.09 15.49 3.02
C MET A 340 -1.76 15.89 1.70
N GLY A 341 -1.48 15.18 0.61
CA GLY A 341 -2.09 15.45 -0.69
C GLY A 341 -3.60 15.19 -0.73
N ILE A 342 -4.08 14.15 -0.02
CA ILE A 342 -5.52 13.86 0.11
C ILE A 342 -6.25 15.02 0.78
N PHE A 343 -5.74 15.48 1.94
CA PHE A 343 -6.38 16.51 2.76
C PHE A 343 -5.99 17.95 2.41
N ALA A 344 -5.05 18.17 1.48
CA ALA A 344 -4.86 19.48 0.87
C ALA A 344 -6.10 19.95 0.09
N MET A 345 -6.96 19.01 -0.34
CA MET A 345 -8.21 19.25 -1.06
C MET A 345 -8.03 20.18 -2.26
N THR A 346 -6.97 19.97 -3.02
CA THR A 346 -6.69 20.60 -4.31
C THR A 346 -6.61 19.55 -5.40
N SER A 347 -6.91 19.90 -6.65
CA SER A 347 -6.88 18.94 -7.76
C SER A 347 -5.50 18.32 -7.93
N GLN A 348 -4.45 19.15 -7.88
CA GLN A 348 -3.07 18.71 -7.98
C GLN A 348 -2.64 17.84 -6.78
N GLY A 349 -3.03 18.24 -5.56
CA GLY A 349 -2.71 17.48 -4.34
C GLY A 349 -3.32 16.08 -4.34
N GLN A 350 -4.60 15.95 -4.66
CA GLN A 350 -5.29 14.66 -4.69
C GLN A 350 -4.88 13.79 -5.89
N SER A 351 -4.68 14.39 -7.07
CA SER A 351 -4.09 13.67 -8.22
C SER A 351 -2.69 13.15 -7.89
N GLY A 352 -1.86 14.01 -7.29
CA GLY A 352 -0.54 13.63 -6.80
C GLY A 352 -0.58 12.52 -5.76
N ALA A 353 -1.48 12.60 -4.77
CA ALA A 353 -1.63 11.58 -3.74
C ALA A 353 -2.05 10.23 -4.32
N THR A 354 -3.01 10.22 -5.23
CA THR A 354 -3.47 8.98 -5.89
C THR A 354 -2.39 8.37 -6.76
N LEU A 355 -1.72 9.19 -7.58
CA LEU A 355 -0.56 8.74 -8.37
C LEU A 355 0.57 8.24 -7.44
N TYR A 356 0.75 8.87 -6.27
CA TYR A 356 1.77 8.46 -5.31
C TYR A 356 1.44 7.10 -4.68
N MET A 357 0.18 6.75 -4.45
CA MET A 357 -0.18 5.40 -4.01
C MET A 357 0.35 4.34 -4.98
N VAL A 358 0.23 4.57 -6.29
CA VAL A 358 0.75 3.66 -7.34
C VAL A 358 2.28 3.69 -7.36
N ASN A 359 2.88 4.86 -7.46
CA ASN A 359 4.33 5.03 -7.65
C ASN A 359 5.14 4.57 -6.42
N HIS A 360 4.66 4.86 -5.22
CA HIS A 360 5.24 4.36 -3.98
C HIS A 360 5.13 2.82 -3.89
N GLY A 361 3.99 2.25 -4.33
CA GLY A 361 3.84 0.79 -4.38
C GLY A 361 4.94 0.14 -5.22
N ILE A 362 5.20 0.65 -6.41
CA ILE A 362 6.21 0.12 -7.33
C ILE A 362 7.63 0.39 -6.79
N SER A 363 7.95 1.61 -6.35
CA SER A 363 9.29 1.96 -5.88
C SER A 363 9.69 1.21 -4.62
N THR A 364 8.76 1.07 -3.67
CA THR A 364 8.99 0.28 -2.45
C THR A 364 9.12 -1.21 -2.77
N ALA A 365 8.35 -1.74 -3.73
CA ALA A 365 8.50 -3.11 -4.18
C ALA A 365 9.91 -3.35 -4.75
N VAL A 366 10.39 -2.50 -5.64
CA VAL A 366 11.75 -2.60 -6.22
C VAL A 366 12.81 -2.59 -5.11
N LEU A 367 12.81 -1.56 -4.27
CA LEU A 367 13.84 -1.41 -3.23
C LEU A 367 13.80 -2.55 -2.22
N MET A 368 12.61 -2.94 -1.75
CA MET A 368 12.46 -4.00 -0.74
C MET A 368 12.82 -5.39 -1.29
N LEU A 369 12.43 -5.71 -2.53
CA LEU A 369 12.76 -7.01 -3.13
C LEU A 369 14.26 -7.14 -3.38
N ILE A 370 14.92 -6.10 -3.87
CA ILE A 370 16.37 -6.11 -4.05
C ILE A 370 17.08 -6.17 -2.70
N ALA A 371 16.61 -5.44 -1.68
CA ALA A 371 17.11 -5.57 -0.32
C ALA A 371 16.94 -7.01 0.22
N GLY A 372 15.82 -7.66 -0.08
CA GLY A 372 15.58 -9.07 0.26
C GLY A 372 16.58 -10.02 -0.42
N PHE A 373 16.87 -9.81 -1.69
CA PHE A 373 17.88 -10.59 -2.42
C PHE A 373 19.29 -10.36 -1.86
N LEU A 374 19.63 -9.14 -1.47
CA LEU A 374 20.89 -8.81 -0.80
C LEU A 374 20.98 -9.52 0.57
N ILE A 375 19.94 -9.42 1.38
CA ILE A 375 19.86 -10.02 2.73
C ILE A 375 19.95 -11.55 2.66
N SER A 376 19.25 -12.18 1.71
CA SER A 376 19.26 -13.64 1.57
C SER A 376 20.64 -14.20 1.23
N ARG A 377 21.46 -13.45 0.50
CA ARG A 377 22.85 -13.81 0.14
C ARG A 377 23.80 -13.69 1.32
N ARG A 378 23.63 -12.64 2.13
CA ARG A 378 24.53 -12.36 3.26
C ARG A 378 24.10 -13.06 4.56
N GLY A 379 22.81 -13.43 4.67
CA GLY A 379 22.24 -13.93 5.92
C GLY A 379 22.16 -12.86 7.03
N SER A 380 22.22 -11.59 6.69
CA SER A 380 22.12 -10.46 7.63
C SER A 380 21.38 -9.29 6.99
N ARG A 381 20.61 -8.58 7.80
CA ARG A 381 19.90 -7.36 7.42
C ARG A 381 20.55 -6.06 7.94
N LEU A 382 21.67 -6.19 8.68
CA LEU A 382 22.36 -5.05 9.26
C LEU A 382 23.24 -4.35 8.22
N ILE A 383 23.06 -3.05 8.05
CA ILE A 383 23.81 -2.20 7.11
C ILE A 383 25.32 -2.36 7.32
N ALA A 384 25.75 -2.47 8.59
CA ALA A 384 27.16 -2.63 8.95
C ALA A 384 27.79 -3.93 8.48
N ASP A 385 27.01 -4.94 8.09
CA ASP A 385 27.53 -6.23 7.62
C ASP A 385 27.84 -6.25 6.12
N PHE A 386 27.56 -5.16 5.41
CA PHE A 386 27.84 -4.96 3.99
C PHE A 386 28.98 -3.99 3.75
N GLY A 387 29.49 -3.97 2.53
CA GLY A 387 30.52 -3.05 2.04
C GLY A 387 31.12 -3.54 0.73
N GLY A 388 31.24 -2.64 -0.27
CA GLY A 388 31.83 -2.95 -1.56
C GLY A 388 31.04 -3.90 -2.45
N VAL A 389 29.72 -4.08 -2.21
CA VAL A 389 28.86 -5.02 -2.96
C VAL A 389 28.89 -4.73 -4.47
N GLN A 390 28.99 -3.46 -4.88
CA GLN A 390 29.03 -3.10 -6.31
C GLN A 390 30.20 -3.72 -7.09
N LYS A 391 31.29 -4.10 -6.40
CA LYS A 391 32.46 -4.72 -7.03
C LYS A 391 32.28 -6.20 -7.33
N VAL A 392 31.39 -6.87 -6.61
CA VAL A 392 31.15 -8.32 -6.72
C VAL A 392 29.78 -8.65 -7.34
N ALA A 393 28.78 -7.80 -7.14
CA ALA A 393 27.42 -7.95 -7.65
C ALA A 393 26.94 -6.62 -8.30
N PRO A 394 27.47 -6.22 -9.47
CA PRO A 394 27.20 -4.92 -10.09
C PRO A 394 25.74 -4.76 -10.54
N VAL A 395 25.06 -5.80 -11.02
CA VAL A 395 23.66 -5.72 -11.44
C VAL A 395 22.75 -5.50 -10.22
N LEU A 396 22.99 -6.23 -9.13
CA LEU A 396 22.29 -6.03 -7.86
C LEU A 396 22.49 -4.61 -7.33
N ALA A 397 23.73 -4.11 -7.34
CA ALA A 397 24.04 -2.76 -6.85
C ALA A 397 23.43 -1.69 -7.74
N GLY A 398 23.45 -1.85 -9.07
CA GLY A 398 22.84 -0.92 -10.00
C GLY A 398 21.32 -0.85 -9.86
N THR A 399 20.65 -1.99 -9.73
CA THR A 399 19.19 -2.03 -9.50
C THR A 399 18.82 -1.50 -8.11
N PHE A 400 19.64 -1.75 -7.08
CA PHE A 400 19.46 -1.15 -5.75
C PHE A 400 19.58 0.37 -5.78
N LEU A 401 20.53 0.91 -6.58
CA LEU A 401 20.65 2.34 -6.80
C LEU A 401 19.38 2.93 -7.42
N ILE A 402 18.86 2.31 -8.49
CA ILE A 402 17.63 2.78 -9.14
C ILE A 402 16.44 2.76 -8.16
N GLY A 403 16.27 1.69 -7.38
CA GLY A 403 15.24 1.61 -6.35
C GLY A 403 15.40 2.68 -5.27
N GLY A 404 16.62 2.95 -4.83
CA GLY A 404 16.94 4.03 -3.90
C GLY A 404 16.64 5.42 -4.50
N LEU A 405 17.11 5.68 -5.71
CA LEU A 405 16.84 6.95 -6.43
C LEU A 405 15.35 7.18 -6.69
N ALA A 406 14.58 6.12 -6.93
CA ALA A 406 13.12 6.20 -7.01
C ALA A 406 12.52 6.56 -5.64
N THR A 407 13.00 5.96 -4.56
CA THR A 407 12.53 6.24 -3.19
C THR A 407 12.81 7.67 -2.74
N LEU A 408 13.91 8.29 -3.19
CA LEU A 408 14.19 9.70 -2.93
C LEU A 408 13.53 10.66 -3.94
N SER A 409 12.66 10.14 -4.81
CA SER A 409 11.92 10.93 -5.80
C SER A 409 12.82 11.68 -6.79
N LEU A 410 13.82 10.99 -7.37
CA LEU A 410 14.68 11.59 -8.41
C LEU A 410 13.85 11.90 -9.67
N PRO A 411 13.98 13.11 -10.28
CA PRO A 411 13.36 13.41 -11.58
C PRO A 411 13.66 12.37 -12.66
N GLY A 412 12.62 11.97 -13.41
CA GLY A 412 12.69 10.88 -14.39
C GLY A 412 12.27 9.51 -13.84
N LEU A 413 12.03 9.39 -12.54
CA LEU A 413 11.46 8.21 -11.89
C LEU A 413 10.06 8.52 -11.33
N ALA A 414 9.20 7.51 -11.34
CA ALA A 414 7.77 7.65 -11.07
C ALA A 414 7.40 8.45 -9.80
N PRO A 415 8.01 8.23 -8.61
CA PRO A 415 7.64 8.96 -7.40
C PRO A 415 7.83 10.47 -7.46
N PHE A 416 8.79 10.97 -8.26
CA PHE A 416 9.01 12.42 -8.40
C PHE A 416 7.76 13.16 -8.85
N VAL A 417 7.07 12.67 -9.89
CA VAL A 417 5.90 13.35 -10.44
C VAL A 417 4.80 13.47 -9.38
N SER A 418 4.55 12.38 -8.67
CA SER A 418 3.51 12.35 -7.64
C SER A 418 3.85 13.23 -6.44
N GLU A 419 5.08 13.17 -5.95
CA GLU A 419 5.52 13.98 -4.80
C GLU A 419 5.52 15.47 -5.13
N PHE A 420 5.99 15.82 -6.33
CA PHE A 420 5.94 17.19 -6.82
C PHE A 420 4.51 17.74 -6.91
N LEU A 421 3.56 16.97 -7.45
CA LEU A 421 2.15 17.36 -7.50
C LEU A 421 1.55 17.55 -6.10
N VAL A 422 1.87 16.66 -5.15
CA VAL A 422 1.42 16.78 -3.76
C VAL A 422 1.95 18.07 -3.13
N LEU A 423 3.24 18.36 -3.30
CA LEU A 423 3.86 19.57 -2.75
C LEU A 423 3.29 20.84 -3.34
N VAL A 424 3.19 20.92 -4.67
CA VAL A 424 2.61 22.09 -5.35
C VAL A 424 1.15 22.27 -4.95
N GLY A 425 0.34 21.19 -5.00
CA GLY A 425 -1.06 21.26 -4.62
C GLY A 425 -1.27 21.64 -3.15
N THR A 426 -0.38 21.18 -2.25
CA THR A 426 -0.43 21.60 -0.85
C THR A 426 0.00 23.04 -0.68
N PHE A 427 1.07 23.46 -1.34
CA PHE A 427 1.61 24.82 -1.24
C PHE A 427 0.59 25.87 -1.66
N THR A 428 -0.20 25.63 -2.71
CA THR A 428 -1.22 26.59 -3.19
C THR A 428 -2.27 26.95 -2.15
N ARG A 429 -2.60 26.06 -1.22
CA ARG A 429 -3.60 26.31 -0.17
C ARG A 429 -2.98 26.45 1.23
N TYR A 430 -1.91 25.71 1.51
CA TYR A 430 -1.24 25.66 2.81
C TYR A 430 0.27 25.84 2.64
N PRO A 431 0.74 27.06 2.31
CA PRO A 431 2.15 27.29 1.92
C PRO A 431 3.14 26.90 3.01
N VAL A 432 2.85 27.17 4.28
CA VAL A 432 3.73 26.79 5.40
C VAL A 432 3.90 25.27 5.50
N ILE A 433 2.81 24.52 5.35
CA ILE A 433 2.80 23.04 5.35
C ILE A 433 3.66 22.51 4.18
N GLY A 434 3.45 23.06 2.97
CA GLY A 434 4.21 22.66 1.78
C GLY A 434 5.72 22.94 1.92
N ILE A 435 6.09 24.10 2.47
CA ILE A 435 7.51 24.45 2.72
C ILE A 435 8.14 23.46 3.70
N ILE A 436 7.50 23.20 4.84
CA ILE A 436 8.04 22.27 5.84
C ILE A 436 8.15 20.85 5.25
N ALA A 437 7.13 20.39 4.53
CA ALA A 437 7.14 19.06 3.91
C ALA A 437 8.31 18.88 2.91
N THR A 438 8.73 19.94 2.22
CA THR A 438 9.86 19.89 1.28
C THR A 438 11.18 19.45 1.94
N PHE A 439 11.37 19.71 3.23
CA PHE A 439 12.54 19.18 3.96
C PHE A 439 12.56 17.65 4.01
N GLY A 440 11.40 16.99 3.86
CA GLY A 440 11.31 15.53 3.75
C GLY A 440 12.13 14.99 2.57
N ILE A 441 12.18 15.70 1.43
CA ILE A 441 12.97 15.29 0.25
C ILE A 441 14.47 15.31 0.57
N VAL A 442 14.94 16.35 1.27
CA VAL A 442 16.35 16.46 1.66
C VAL A 442 16.74 15.29 2.57
N LEU A 443 15.89 14.96 3.53
CA LEU A 443 16.10 13.82 4.42
C LEU A 443 16.03 12.49 3.66
N ALA A 444 15.14 12.36 2.66
CA ALA A 444 15.05 11.18 1.82
C ALA A 444 16.33 10.95 1.02
N ALA A 445 16.92 12.01 0.46
CA ALA A 445 18.22 11.92 -0.19
C ALA A 445 19.31 11.46 0.81
N LEU A 446 19.31 11.99 2.03
CA LEU A 446 20.28 11.64 3.05
C LEU A 446 20.23 10.15 3.41
N TYR A 447 19.07 9.61 3.84
CA TYR A 447 19.01 8.21 4.28
C TYR A 447 19.26 7.23 3.12
N THR A 448 18.79 7.56 1.91
CA THR A 448 18.95 6.69 0.74
C THR A 448 20.40 6.64 0.27
N LEU A 449 21.04 7.79 0.11
CA LEU A 449 22.43 7.84 -0.36
C LEU A 449 23.41 7.28 0.66
N VAL A 450 23.18 7.52 1.96
CA VAL A 450 23.97 6.92 3.04
C VAL A 450 23.78 5.40 3.08
N LEU A 451 22.56 4.88 2.90
CA LEU A 451 22.32 3.46 2.79
C LEU A 451 23.12 2.85 1.63
N TYR A 452 23.01 3.44 0.44
CA TYR A 452 23.75 2.99 -0.74
C TYR A 452 25.27 3.05 -0.52
N GLN A 453 25.78 4.16 -0.02
CA GLN A 453 27.20 4.35 0.25
C GLN A 453 27.73 3.28 1.21
N ARG A 454 27.03 3.01 2.32
CA ARG A 454 27.49 2.07 3.34
C ARG A 454 27.41 0.61 2.91
N THR A 455 26.51 0.26 2.02
CA THR A 455 26.30 -1.13 1.59
C THR A 455 27.03 -1.44 0.29
N MET A 456 26.98 -0.56 -0.71
CA MET A 456 27.42 -0.86 -2.07
C MET A 456 28.84 -0.40 -2.36
N THR A 457 29.31 0.68 -1.71
CA THR A 457 30.64 1.26 -1.99
C THR A 457 31.70 0.87 -0.96
N GLY A 458 32.93 1.32 -1.18
CA GLY A 458 34.06 1.09 -0.26
C GLY A 458 34.82 -0.22 -0.50
N PRO A 459 35.61 -0.68 0.49
CA PRO A 459 36.31 -1.96 0.41
C PRO A 459 35.34 -3.12 0.49
N VAL A 460 35.63 -4.18 -0.27
CA VAL A 460 34.84 -5.43 -0.22
C VAL A 460 35.12 -6.12 1.12
N LYS A 461 34.08 -6.38 1.89
CA LYS A 461 34.21 -7.17 3.12
C LYS A 461 34.41 -8.66 2.80
N PRO A 462 35.19 -9.40 3.62
CA PRO A 462 35.47 -10.82 3.37
C PRO A 462 34.19 -11.65 3.16
N GLU A 463 33.16 -11.35 3.94
CA GLU A 463 31.89 -12.09 3.90
C GLU A 463 31.01 -11.73 2.69
N VAL A 464 31.35 -10.67 1.96
CA VAL A 464 30.66 -10.24 0.74
C VAL A 464 31.44 -10.68 -0.51
N ALA A 465 32.73 -11.00 -0.40
CA ALA A 465 33.63 -11.25 -1.51
C ALA A 465 33.17 -12.36 -2.48
N ALA A 466 32.45 -13.37 -1.99
CA ALA A 466 31.91 -14.48 -2.78
C ALA A 466 30.41 -14.31 -3.11
N MET A 467 29.82 -13.13 -2.91
CA MET A 467 28.39 -12.89 -3.14
C MET A 467 28.05 -12.99 -4.63
N PRO A 468 27.13 -13.89 -5.04
CA PRO A 468 26.70 -13.96 -6.44
C PRO A 468 25.81 -12.78 -6.79
N ASP A 469 25.84 -12.36 -8.06
CA ASP A 469 24.95 -11.33 -8.60
C ASP A 469 23.51 -11.87 -8.77
N LEU A 470 22.58 -11.03 -9.28
CA LEU A 470 21.19 -11.40 -9.47
C LEU A 470 21.06 -12.59 -10.44
N ARG A 471 20.20 -13.54 -10.06
CA ARG A 471 19.84 -14.68 -10.91
C ARG A 471 18.74 -14.29 -11.89
N VAL A 472 18.57 -15.06 -12.97
CA VAL A 472 17.57 -14.82 -14.03
C VAL A 472 16.17 -14.59 -13.46
N ARG A 473 15.72 -15.40 -12.48
CA ARG A 473 14.42 -15.23 -11.83
C ARG A 473 14.31 -13.87 -11.13
N GLU A 474 15.35 -13.44 -10.44
CA GLU A 474 15.37 -12.17 -9.70
C GLU A 474 15.38 -10.98 -10.65
N ILE A 475 16.10 -11.10 -11.78
CA ILE A 475 16.07 -10.09 -12.86
C ILE A 475 14.67 -10.03 -13.48
N ALA A 476 14.01 -11.18 -13.70
CA ALA A 476 12.64 -11.22 -14.22
C ALA A 476 11.62 -10.56 -13.27
N VAL A 477 11.91 -10.52 -11.97
CA VAL A 477 11.10 -9.80 -10.97
C VAL A 477 11.39 -8.30 -10.99
N VAL A 478 12.66 -7.90 -11.00
CA VAL A 478 13.07 -6.51 -10.79
C VAL A 478 12.99 -5.68 -12.08
N ALA A 479 13.41 -6.24 -13.21
CA ALA A 479 13.54 -5.48 -14.44
C ALA A 479 12.21 -4.88 -14.95
N PRO A 480 11.07 -5.61 -14.97
CA PRO A 480 9.79 -5.01 -15.37
C PRO A 480 9.35 -3.87 -14.44
N LEU A 481 9.57 -4.01 -13.14
CA LEU A 481 9.23 -2.96 -12.18
C LEU A 481 10.12 -1.72 -12.35
N VAL A 482 11.41 -1.90 -12.64
CA VAL A 482 12.33 -0.79 -12.95
C VAL A 482 11.92 -0.09 -14.25
N VAL A 483 11.57 -0.85 -15.29
CA VAL A 483 11.05 -0.28 -16.54
C VAL A 483 9.80 0.55 -16.28
N LEU A 484 8.89 0.05 -15.44
CA LEU A 484 7.67 0.76 -15.09
C LEU A 484 7.95 2.04 -14.27
N LEU A 485 8.94 2.03 -13.37
CA LEU A 485 9.39 3.23 -12.64
C LEU A 485 9.88 4.33 -13.58
N VAL A 486 10.66 3.97 -14.59
CA VAL A 486 11.14 4.93 -15.61
C VAL A 486 9.98 5.38 -16.50
N PHE A 487 9.17 4.45 -16.96
CA PHE A 487 8.03 4.75 -17.83
C PHE A 487 7.07 5.75 -17.19
N LEU A 488 6.60 5.49 -15.97
CA LEU A 488 5.68 6.37 -15.26
C LEU A 488 6.36 7.67 -14.79
N GLY A 489 7.69 7.67 -14.65
CA GLY A 489 8.45 8.88 -14.33
C GLY A 489 8.56 9.86 -15.50
N VAL A 490 8.53 9.35 -16.73
CA VAL A 490 8.59 10.14 -17.96
C VAL A 490 7.18 10.38 -18.54
N TYR A 491 6.29 9.39 -18.43
CA TYR A 491 4.95 9.44 -19.01
C TYR A 491 3.88 8.96 -18.00
N PRO A 492 3.51 9.79 -17.01
CA PRO A 492 2.50 9.45 -16.01
C PRO A 492 1.06 9.47 -16.53
N LYS A 493 0.86 10.01 -17.74
CA LYS A 493 -0.46 10.26 -18.35
C LYS A 493 -1.42 9.06 -18.29
N PRO A 494 -1.02 7.80 -18.54
CA PRO A 494 -1.94 6.66 -18.49
C PRO A 494 -2.62 6.48 -17.14
N VAL A 495 -1.94 6.80 -16.03
CA VAL A 495 -2.53 6.72 -14.69
C VAL A 495 -3.33 7.98 -14.37
N THR A 496 -2.80 9.17 -14.70
CA THR A 496 -3.48 10.43 -14.40
C THR A 496 -4.79 10.60 -15.16
N ASP A 497 -4.89 10.14 -16.41
CA ASP A 497 -6.12 10.20 -17.19
C ASP A 497 -7.25 9.37 -16.55
N ILE A 498 -6.91 8.25 -15.89
CA ILE A 498 -7.86 7.39 -15.21
C ILE A 498 -8.30 7.97 -13.87
N VAL A 499 -7.36 8.55 -13.09
CA VAL A 499 -7.65 8.98 -11.71
C VAL A 499 -8.22 10.40 -11.63
N ASN A 500 -7.86 11.30 -12.54
CA ASN A 500 -8.25 12.72 -12.48
C ASN A 500 -9.76 12.96 -12.50
N PRO A 501 -10.59 12.24 -13.28
CA PRO A 501 -12.05 12.41 -13.21
C PRO A 501 -12.60 12.07 -11.81
N ALA A 502 -12.15 10.99 -11.19
CA ALA A 502 -12.56 10.62 -9.83
C ALA A 502 -12.09 11.63 -8.78
N VAL A 503 -10.89 12.21 -8.94
CA VAL A 503 -10.41 13.32 -8.10
C VAL A 503 -11.30 14.55 -8.19
N LYS A 504 -11.71 14.96 -9.40
CA LYS A 504 -12.62 16.09 -9.59
C LYS A 504 -13.96 15.85 -8.89
N GLN A 505 -14.49 14.63 -8.99
CA GLN A 505 -15.73 14.25 -8.31
C GLN A 505 -15.59 14.31 -6.79
N THR A 506 -14.47 13.79 -6.24
CA THR A 506 -14.17 13.85 -4.80
C THR A 506 -14.06 15.29 -4.30
N LEU A 507 -13.46 16.20 -5.08
CA LEU A 507 -13.41 17.63 -4.75
C LEU A 507 -14.79 18.29 -4.80
N SER A 508 -15.65 17.87 -5.72
CA SER A 508 -17.03 18.31 -5.78
C SER A 508 -17.81 17.88 -4.52
N ASP A 509 -17.60 16.64 -4.04
CA ASP A 509 -18.25 16.14 -2.81
C ASP A 509 -17.92 17.01 -1.59
N VAL A 510 -16.65 17.41 -1.45
CA VAL A 510 -16.20 18.30 -0.37
C VAL A 510 -16.44 19.78 -0.66
N GLN A 511 -17.05 20.12 -1.80
CA GLN A 511 -17.33 21.50 -2.24
C GLN A 511 -16.09 22.41 -2.20
N GLN A 512 -14.94 21.87 -2.60
CA GLN A 512 -13.68 22.59 -2.66
C GLN A 512 -13.26 22.85 -4.11
N LYS A 513 -12.76 24.06 -4.36
CA LYS A 513 -12.19 24.49 -5.64
C LYS A 513 -10.72 24.81 -5.43
N ASP A 514 -9.93 24.70 -6.49
CA ASP A 514 -8.54 25.12 -6.43
C ASP A 514 -8.44 26.61 -6.11
N PRO A 515 -7.48 27.03 -5.27
CA PRO A 515 -7.20 28.43 -5.04
C PRO A 515 -6.86 29.13 -6.37
N GLN A 516 -7.51 30.27 -6.62
CA GLN A 516 -7.15 31.12 -7.75
C GLN A 516 -5.81 31.80 -7.45
N PRO A 517 -4.88 31.90 -8.42
CA PRO A 517 -3.69 32.72 -8.25
C PRO A 517 -4.16 34.16 -7.93
N GLU A 518 -3.66 34.73 -6.84
CA GLU A 518 -3.76 36.18 -6.62
C GLU A 518 -2.95 36.85 -7.73
N VAL A 519 -3.61 37.23 -8.82
CA VAL A 519 -3.06 38.15 -9.78
C VAL A 519 -3.08 39.50 -9.07
N GLU A 520 -1.98 39.87 -8.40
CA GLU A 520 -1.75 41.28 -8.07
C GLU A 520 -1.90 42.03 -9.39
N ALA A 521 -3.02 42.74 -9.55
CA ALA A 521 -3.14 43.72 -10.57
C ALA A 521 -2.04 44.75 -10.31
N ALA A 522 -0.95 44.63 -11.06
CA ALA A 522 0.09 45.65 -11.09
C ALA A 522 -0.62 46.96 -11.46
N LYS A 523 -0.85 47.83 -10.45
CA LYS A 523 -1.25 49.21 -10.62
C LYS A 523 -0.02 50.04 -10.94
#